data_7f334258748ce8d90e280141faae0129
#
_entry.id   7f334258748ce8d90e280141faae0129
#
_cell.length_a   1.000
_cell.length_b   1.000
_cell.length_c   1.000
_cell.angle_alpha   90.00
_cell.angle_beta   90.00
_cell.angle_gamma   90.00
#
_symmetry.space_group_name_H-M   'P 1'
#
loop_
_entity.id
_entity.type
_entity.pdbx_description
1 polymer ?
#
loop_
_entity_poly.entity_id
_entity_poly.type
_entity_poly.pdbx_seq_one_letter_code
_entity_poly.pdbx_strand_id
1 'polypeptide(L)'
;MSRKPLTVRVADVCFCHWPVDPDALERAIPSWLSVERAADDAWITAIHHTVSGVSAFGVDLGNPAQSVTVRTYVTGPDGQRGLYFFGAVTTDPIANAAGPLLRLNYRDGRVARREADGDHRTERTLDVDGRRALTIRYTPGDEPASTAPPDSLPAFFVERFRVFGDGPLGSKFVGNVGHDPWELGPVEATVEEDLLSVLSLPEPIGDSLVHYSPGNELGVSPFRPLWLD
;
A
#
# COMPACT_ATOMS: atom_id res chain seq x y z
N MET A 1 -10.23 -24.42 -9.49
CA MET A 1 -9.59 -23.11 -9.28
C MET A 1 -10.64 -22.04 -9.54
N SER A 2 -11.07 -21.32 -8.50
CA SER A 2 -12.00 -20.19 -8.67
C SER A 2 -11.24 -19.05 -9.34
N ARG A 3 -11.65 -18.60 -10.52
CA ARG A 3 -11.07 -17.44 -11.19
C ARG A 3 -11.27 -16.22 -10.31
N LYS A 4 -10.19 -15.58 -9.88
CA LYS A 4 -10.24 -14.30 -9.17
C LYS A 4 -10.89 -13.27 -10.11
N PRO A 5 -11.91 -12.52 -9.68
CA PRO A 5 -12.63 -11.63 -10.59
C PRO A 5 -11.76 -10.47 -11.10
N LEU A 6 -10.81 -10.00 -10.30
CA LEU A 6 -9.84 -8.98 -10.66
C LEU A 6 -8.45 -9.43 -10.21
N THR A 7 -7.49 -9.38 -11.11
CA THR A 7 -6.08 -9.69 -10.85
C THR A 7 -5.23 -8.46 -11.20
N VAL A 8 -4.35 -8.07 -10.29
CA VAL A 8 -3.38 -6.98 -10.48
C VAL A 8 -1.99 -7.54 -10.31
N ARG A 9 -1.16 -7.44 -11.33
CA ARG A 9 0.26 -7.76 -11.25
C ARG A 9 1.05 -6.50 -10.92
N VAL A 10 1.82 -6.57 -9.87
CA VAL A 10 2.72 -5.49 -9.44
C VAL A 10 4.17 -5.94 -9.53
N ALA A 11 5.03 -5.01 -9.88
CA ALA A 11 6.47 -5.24 -10.00
C ALA A 11 7.24 -4.06 -9.42
N ASP A 12 8.50 -4.32 -9.05
CA ASP A 12 9.41 -3.30 -8.57
C ASP A 12 8.78 -2.50 -7.42
N VAL A 13 8.47 -3.21 -6.34
CA VAL A 13 7.66 -2.72 -5.22
C VAL A 13 8.56 -2.27 -4.08
N CYS A 14 8.44 -1.01 -3.69
CA CYS A 14 9.13 -0.42 -2.57
C CYS A 14 8.12 -0.07 -1.47
N PHE A 15 8.28 -0.67 -0.31
CA PHE A 15 7.49 -0.41 0.88
C PHE A 15 8.28 0.51 1.80
N CYS A 16 7.73 1.66 2.16
CA CYS A 16 8.27 2.55 3.16
C CYS A 16 7.35 2.58 4.37
N HIS A 17 7.86 2.24 5.53
CA HIS A 17 7.11 2.12 6.77
C HIS A 17 7.61 3.14 7.78
N TRP A 18 6.70 3.88 8.38
CA TRP A 18 7.01 4.83 9.43
C TRP A 18 6.29 4.44 10.72
N PRO A 19 7.03 4.34 11.85
CA PRO A 19 6.40 4.23 13.16
C PRO A 19 5.76 5.57 13.52
N VAL A 20 4.55 5.52 14.05
CA VAL A 20 3.79 6.70 14.47
C VAL A 20 3.14 6.47 15.84
N ASP A 21 2.81 7.55 16.53
CA ASP A 21 2.08 7.46 17.79
C ASP A 21 0.73 6.74 17.62
N PRO A 22 0.47 5.64 18.35
CA PRO A 22 -0.74 4.86 18.19
C PRO A 22 -2.03 5.64 18.48
N ASP A 23 -2.02 6.52 19.47
CA ASP A 23 -3.20 7.28 19.86
C ASP A 23 -3.50 8.39 18.85
N ALA A 24 -2.46 8.95 18.21
CA ALA A 24 -2.63 9.88 17.11
C ALA A 24 -3.19 9.17 15.87
N LEU A 25 -2.72 7.97 15.56
CA LEU A 25 -3.23 7.18 14.44
C LEU A 25 -4.66 6.69 14.66
N GLU A 26 -5.03 6.31 15.91
CA GLU A 26 -6.40 5.93 16.26
C GLU A 26 -7.40 7.06 15.96
N ARG A 27 -6.99 8.32 16.13
CA ARG A 27 -7.83 9.50 15.78
C ARG A 27 -7.92 9.76 14.27
N ALA A 28 -7.00 9.22 13.48
CA ALA A 28 -6.95 9.41 12.03
C ALA A 28 -7.69 8.33 11.22
N ILE A 29 -8.11 7.24 11.87
CA ILE A 29 -8.88 6.17 11.26
C ILE A 29 -10.35 6.23 11.65
N PRO A 30 -11.26 5.57 10.91
CA PRO A 30 -12.67 5.44 11.32
C PRO A 30 -12.82 4.80 12.70
N SER A 31 -13.69 5.36 13.55
CA SER A 31 -13.89 4.92 14.95
C SER A 31 -14.43 3.49 15.11
N TRP A 32 -14.81 2.82 14.03
CA TRP A 32 -15.23 1.42 14.03
C TRP A 32 -14.09 0.42 13.76
N LEU A 33 -12.89 0.94 13.50
CA LEU A 33 -11.65 0.19 13.38
C LEU A 33 -10.78 0.46 14.60
N SER A 34 -9.89 -0.44 14.93
CA SER A 34 -8.85 -0.26 15.94
C SER A 34 -7.47 -0.40 15.31
N VAL A 35 -6.54 0.45 15.72
CA VAL A 35 -5.15 0.38 15.24
C VAL A 35 -4.49 -0.91 15.72
N GLU A 36 -3.84 -1.62 14.80
CA GLU A 36 -3.01 -2.76 15.12
C GLU A 36 -1.55 -2.30 15.35
N ARG A 37 -0.93 -2.80 16.42
CA ARG A 37 0.45 -2.45 16.80
C ARG A 37 1.40 -3.59 16.51
N ALA A 38 2.63 -3.24 16.18
CA ALA A 38 3.76 -4.16 16.10
C ALA A 38 5.01 -3.48 16.68
N ALA A 39 5.77 -4.18 17.51
CA ALA A 39 6.90 -3.65 18.27
C ALA A 39 6.53 -2.40 19.09
N ASP A 40 5.33 -2.42 19.70
CA ASP A 40 4.70 -1.37 20.51
C ASP A 40 4.24 -0.11 19.76
N ASP A 41 4.61 0.03 18.49
CA ASP A 41 4.25 1.17 17.64
C ASP A 41 3.05 0.87 16.72
N ALA A 42 2.41 1.94 16.26
CA ALA A 42 1.55 1.91 15.10
C ALA A 42 2.36 2.27 13.85
N TRP A 43 1.86 1.86 12.68
CA TRP A 43 2.63 1.98 11.45
C TRP A 43 1.80 2.53 10.30
N ILE A 44 2.38 3.46 9.54
CA ILE A 44 1.87 3.89 8.25
C ILE A 44 2.83 3.40 7.17
N THR A 45 2.29 2.91 6.07
CA THR A 45 3.10 2.40 4.96
C THR A 45 2.70 3.07 3.65
N ALA A 46 3.67 3.63 2.96
CA ALA A 46 3.54 3.98 1.55
C ALA A 46 4.12 2.84 0.69
N ILE A 47 3.37 2.41 -0.32
CA ILE A 47 3.81 1.40 -1.27
C ILE A 47 3.93 2.05 -2.63
N HIS A 48 5.15 2.20 -3.09
CA HIS A 48 5.45 2.68 -4.44
C HIS A 48 5.72 1.48 -5.36
N HIS A 49 4.93 1.30 -6.40
CA HIS A 49 5.03 0.13 -7.25
C HIS A 49 4.68 0.43 -8.71
N THR A 50 5.13 -0.44 -9.58
CA THR A 50 4.69 -0.50 -10.97
C THR A 50 3.55 -1.51 -11.09
N VAL A 51 2.39 -1.09 -11.55
CA VAL A 51 1.34 -2.00 -12.01
C VAL A 51 1.77 -2.49 -13.39
N SER A 52 2.12 -3.77 -13.51
CA SER A 52 2.60 -4.37 -14.77
C SER A 52 1.49 -5.03 -15.57
N GLY A 53 0.31 -5.20 -14.99
CA GLY A 53 -0.86 -5.72 -15.68
C GLY A 53 -2.10 -5.76 -14.78
N VAL A 54 -3.26 -5.55 -15.39
CA VAL A 54 -4.56 -5.70 -14.73
C VAL A 54 -5.41 -6.59 -15.61
N SER A 55 -6.06 -7.61 -15.04
CA SER A 55 -7.02 -8.42 -15.77
C SER A 55 -8.30 -8.62 -14.96
N ALA A 56 -9.44 -8.58 -15.63
CA ALA A 56 -10.73 -8.94 -15.05
C ALA A 56 -11.33 -10.13 -15.81
N PHE A 57 -11.74 -11.15 -15.07
CA PHE A 57 -12.29 -12.39 -15.62
C PHE A 57 -11.42 -13.04 -16.71
N GLY A 58 -10.09 -12.77 -16.69
CA GLY A 58 -9.12 -13.29 -17.65
C GLY A 58 -8.96 -12.43 -18.91
N VAL A 59 -9.52 -11.23 -18.94
CA VAL A 59 -9.33 -10.23 -20.00
C VAL A 59 -8.36 -9.16 -19.49
N ASP A 60 -7.29 -8.91 -20.23
CA ASP A 60 -6.35 -7.83 -19.89
C ASP A 60 -7.01 -6.46 -20.13
N LEU A 61 -6.90 -5.57 -19.14
CA LEU A 61 -7.60 -4.28 -19.10
C LEU A 61 -6.67 -3.08 -19.09
N GLY A 62 -5.37 -3.25 -18.92
CA GLY A 62 -4.54 -2.10 -18.60
C GLY A 62 -3.15 -2.07 -19.19
N ASN A 63 -2.64 -0.84 -19.29
CA ASN A 63 -1.24 -0.55 -19.58
C ASN A 63 -0.44 -0.48 -18.28
N PRO A 64 0.89 -0.68 -18.34
CA PRO A 64 1.75 -0.45 -17.19
C PRO A 64 1.59 0.96 -16.62
N ALA A 65 1.51 1.07 -15.30
CA ALA A 65 1.30 2.33 -14.59
C ALA A 65 2.15 2.42 -13.34
N GLN A 66 2.50 3.64 -12.94
CA GLN A 66 3.12 3.91 -11.66
C GLN A 66 2.04 4.22 -10.63
N SER A 67 2.16 3.66 -9.44
CA SER A 67 1.18 3.86 -8.39
C SER A 67 1.84 3.98 -7.02
N VAL A 68 1.22 4.79 -6.16
CA VAL A 68 1.53 4.84 -4.73
C VAL A 68 0.23 4.65 -3.98
N THR A 69 0.25 3.81 -2.97
CA THR A 69 -0.85 3.66 -2.01
C THR A 69 -0.33 3.93 -0.61
N VAL A 70 -1.14 4.58 0.23
CA VAL A 70 -0.81 4.86 1.64
C VAL A 70 -1.82 4.15 2.52
N ARG A 71 -1.33 3.34 3.45
CA ARG A 71 -2.17 2.47 4.28
C ARG A 71 -1.67 2.36 5.71
N THR A 72 -2.56 1.88 6.57
CA THR A 72 -2.23 1.44 7.93
C THR A 72 -2.84 0.07 8.23
N TYR A 73 -2.51 -0.46 9.39
CA TYR A 73 -2.86 -1.81 9.87
C TYR A 73 -3.91 -1.69 10.95
N VAL A 74 -5.01 -2.40 10.76
CA VAL A 74 -6.19 -2.26 11.62
C VAL A 74 -6.84 -3.60 11.93
N THR A 75 -7.59 -3.64 13.00
CA THR A 75 -8.50 -4.72 13.33
C THR A 75 -9.94 -4.24 13.15
N GLY A 76 -10.75 -5.01 12.45
CA GLY A 76 -12.16 -4.74 12.24
C GLY A 76 -13.02 -5.15 13.44
N PRO A 77 -14.33 -4.82 13.44
CA PRO A 77 -15.26 -5.14 14.53
C PRO A 77 -15.41 -6.64 14.77
N ASP A 78 -15.14 -7.46 13.76
CA ASP A 78 -15.16 -8.92 13.82
C ASP A 78 -13.85 -9.51 14.38
N GLY A 79 -12.94 -8.67 14.89
CA GLY A 79 -11.62 -9.08 15.40
C GLY A 79 -10.63 -9.48 14.30
N GLN A 80 -10.98 -9.30 13.04
CA GLN A 80 -10.11 -9.69 11.94
C GLN A 80 -9.14 -8.56 11.56
N ARG A 81 -7.88 -8.94 11.35
CA ARG A 81 -6.79 -8.05 10.95
C ARG A 81 -6.90 -7.66 9.48
N GLY A 82 -6.55 -6.43 9.15
CA GLY A 82 -6.59 -5.95 7.78
C GLY A 82 -5.89 -4.60 7.60
N LEU A 83 -6.20 -3.98 6.49
CA LEU A 83 -5.65 -2.70 6.05
C LEU A 83 -6.75 -1.65 5.98
N TYR A 84 -6.37 -0.40 6.25
CA TYR A 84 -7.15 0.78 5.90
C TYR A 84 -6.30 1.69 5.03
N PHE A 85 -6.83 2.13 3.88
CA PHE A 85 -6.12 3.00 2.94
C PHE A 85 -6.49 4.47 3.15
N PHE A 86 -5.49 5.31 3.38
CA PHE A 86 -5.65 6.77 3.46
C PHE A 86 -5.77 7.41 2.09
N GLY A 87 -5.17 6.81 1.06
CA GLY A 87 -5.23 7.31 -0.29
C GLY A 87 -4.33 6.56 -1.25
N ALA A 88 -4.47 6.93 -2.51
CA ALA A 88 -3.64 6.43 -3.60
C ALA A 88 -3.44 7.52 -4.66
N VAL A 89 -2.33 7.43 -5.39
CA VAL A 89 -2.06 8.19 -6.61
C VAL A 89 -1.61 7.19 -7.68
N THR A 90 -2.14 7.29 -8.88
CA THR A 90 -1.76 6.42 -9.99
C THR A 90 -1.70 7.20 -11.31
N THR A 91 -0.84 6.74 -12.21
CA THR A 91 -0.80 7.25 -13.59
C THR A 91 -1.82 6.56 -14.51
N ASP A 92 -2.55 5.56 -14.01
CA ASP A 92 -3.58 4.84 -14.77
C ASP A 92 -4.92 5.57 -14.69
N PRO A 93 -5.45 6.12 -15.79
CA PRO A 93 -6.73 6.82 -15.81
C PRO A 93 -7.93 5.88 -15.54
N ILE A 94 -7.82 4.59 -15.89
CA ILE A 94 -8.87 3.61 -15.66
C ILE A 94 -8.95 3.30 -14.15
N ALA A 95 -7.80 3.08 -13.52
CA ALA A 95 -7.72 2.86 -12.08
C ALA A 95 -8.24 4.09 -11.30
N ASN A 96 -7.88 5.31 -11.72
CA ASN A 96 -8.40 6.54 -11.15
C ASN A 96 -9.93 6.60 -11.23
N ALA A 97 -10.50 6.29 -12.39
CA ALA A 97 -11.96 6.28 -12.58
C ALA A 97 -12.65 5.16 -11.77
N ALA A 98 -11.98 4.02 -11.57
CA ALA A 98 -12.48 2.90 -10.78
C ALA A 98 -12.28 3.05 -9.26
N GLY A 99 -11.51 4.04 -8.82
CA GLY A 99 -11.15 4.26 -7.42
C GLY A 99 -12.32 4.22 -6.44
N PRO A 100 -13.42 4.94 -6.67
CA PRO A 100 -14.60 4.88 -5.82
C PRO A 100 -15.19 3.47 -5.67
N LEU A 101 -15.09 2.65 -6.72
CA LEU A 101 -15.56 1.26 -6.70
C LEU A 101 -14.66 0.36 -5.85
N LEU A 102 -13.36 0.65 -5.85
CA LEU A 102 -12.34 -0.06 -5.07
C LEU A 102 -12.14 0.54 -3.67
N ARG A 103 -12.93 1.55 -3.30
CA ARG A 103 -12.80 2.28 -2.02
C ARG A 103 -11.39 2.82 -1.77
N LEU A 104 -10.67 3.11 -2.84
CA LEU A 104 -9.41 3.82 -2.80
C LEU A 104 -9.67 5.30 -3.04
N ASN A 105 -9.31 6.13 -2.07
CA ASN A 105 -9.38 7.58 -2.21
C ASN A 105 -8.23 8.05 -3.10
N TYR A 106 -8.42 8.00 -4.42
CA TYR A 106 -7.42 8.55 -5.34
C TYR A 106 -7.36 10.07 -5.18
N ARG A 107 -6.12 10.56 -5.10
CA ARG A 107 -5.81 11.99 -5.02
C ARG A 107 -5.18 12.46 -6.30
N ASP A 108 -5.34 13.74 -6.58
CA ASP A 108 -4.59 14.39 -7.65
C ASP A 108 -3.11 14.41 -7.29
N GLY A 109 -2.31 13.89 -8.19
CA GLY A 109 -0.88 13.78 -7.93
C GLY A 109 -0.13 13.25 -9.14
N ARG A 110 1.18 13.25 -9.01
CA ARG A 110 2.09 12.74 -10.03
C ARG A 110 3.04 11.73 -9.43
N VAL A 111 3.06 10.56 -10.03
CA VAL A 111 4.02 9.49 -9.69
C VAL A 111 5.02 9.37 -10.83
N ALA A 112 6.31 9.34 -10.50
CA ALA A 112 7.35 9.13 -11.48
C ALA A 112 8.39 8.11 -10.99
N ARG A 113 8.96 7.37 -11.94
CA ARG A 113 10.09 6.46 -11.76
C ARG A 113 11.18 6.83 -12.76
N ARG A 114 12.39 6.94 -12.29
CA ARG A 114 13.58 7.20 -13.13
C ARG A 114 14.70 6.26 -12.71
N GLU A 115 15.51 5.86 -13.68
CA GLU A 115 16.80 5.24 -13.41
C GLU A 115 17.85 6.35 -13.38
N ALA A 116 18.65 6.41 -12.32
CA ALA A 116 19.74 7.36 -12.24
C ALA A 116 20.90 6.84 -13.11
N ASP A 117 21.41 7.70 -13.97
CA ASP A 117 22.52 7.37 -14.86
C ASP A 117 23.75 6.92 -14.08
N GLY A 118 24.24 5.71 -14.34
CA GLY A 118 25.53 5.20 -13.94
C GLY A 118 25.60 4.33 -12.67
N ASP A 119 24.55 4.26 -11.83
CA ASP A 119 24.65 3.65 -10.49
C ASP A 119 23.62 2.52 -10.21
N HIS A 120 22.92 2.02 -11.20
CA HIS A 120 21.80 1.05 -11.00
C HIS A 120 20.77 1.49 -9.95
N ARG A 121 20.75 2.78 -9.62
CA ARG A 121 19.89 3.38 -8.63
C ARG A 121 18.57 3.82 -9.23
N THR A 122 17.48 3.39 -8.64
CA THR A 122 16.13 3.85 -9.03
C THR A 122 15.71 5.00 -8.12
N GLU A 123 15.21 6.08 -8.73
CA GLU A 123 14.52 7.16 -8.02
C GLU A 123 13.03 7.09 -8.32
N ARG A 124 12.22 7.12 -7.27
CA ARG A 124 10.77 7.23 -7.34
C ARG A 124 10.29 8.46 -6.61
N THR A 125 9.37 9.18 -7.23
CA THR A 125 8.84 10.41 -6.66
C THR A 125 7.33 10.42 -6.67
N LEU A 126 6.76 11.04 -5.64
CA LEU A 126 5.33 11.32 -5.52
C LEU A 126 5.14 12.80 -5.26
N ASP A 127 4.38 13.45 -6.12
CA ASP A 127 3.85 14.79 -5.88
C ASP A 127 2.35 14.68 -5.58
N VAL A 128 1.87 15.38 -4.56
CA VAL A 128 0.45 15.48 -4.19
C VAL A 128 0.10 16.95 -4.09
N ASP A 129 -0.99 17.36 -4.73
CA ASP A 129 -1.44 18.75 -4.76
C ASP A 129 -0.34 19.75 -5.18
N GLY A 130 0.52 19.33 -6.12
CA GLY A 130 1.63 20.14 -6.65
C GLY A 130 2.85 20.25 -5.73
N ARG A 131 2.90 19.54 -4.60
CA ARG A 131 4.03 19.50 -3.67
C ARG A 131 4.73 18.15 -3.73
N ARG A 132 6.07 18.15 -3.65
CA ARG A 132 6.84 16.91 -3.48
C ARG A 132 6.51 16.33 -2.09
N ALA A 133 5.88 15.15 -2.09
CA ALA A 133 5.44 14.47 -0.89
C ALA A 133 6.38 13.31 -0.49
N LEU A 134 6.99 12.65 -1.48
CA LEU A 134 7.87 11.52 -1.22
C LEU A 134 8.92 11.40 -2.31
N THR A 135 10.17 11.17 -1.92
CA THR A 135 11.25 10.73 -2.81
C THR A 135 11.91 9.50 -2.19
N ILE A 136 11.99 8.42 -2.96
CA ILE A 136 12.71 7.20 -2.58
C ILE A 136 13.80 6.97 -3.61
N ARG A 137 15.05 6.81 -3.14
CA ARG A 137 16.17 6.36 -3.98
C ARG A 137 16.65 5.04 -3.45
N TYR A 138 16.67 4.02 -4.28
CA TYR A 138 17.01 2.68 -3.84
C TYR A 138 17.79 1.89 -4.89
N THR A 139 18.55 0.92 -4.40
CA THR A 139 19.24 -0.09 -5.19
C THR A 139 18.90 -1.44 -4.59
N PRO A 140 18.18 -2.32 -5.31
CA PRO A 140 18.00 -3.71 -4.87
C PRO A 140 19.36 -4.41 -4.78
N GLY A 141 19.55 -5.23 -3.76
CA GLY A 141 20.75 -6.05 -3.64
C GLY A 141 20.70 -7.29 -4.53
N ASP A 142 21.84 -7.94 -4.67
CA ASP A 142 22.03 -9.10 -5.56
C ASP A 142 21.54 -10.41 -4.95
N GLU A 143 21.29 -10.46 -3.64
CA GLU A 143 20.82 -11.68 -2.98
C GLU A 143 19.36 -11.98 -3.37
N PRO A 144 19.02 -13.27 -3.55
CA PRO A 144 17.64 -13.64 -3.86
C PRO A 144 16.64 -13.15 -2.83
N ALA A 145 15.51 -12.65 -3.30
CA ALA A 145 14.38 -12.34 -2.44
C ALA A 145 13.83 -13.62 -1.77
N SER A 146 13.36 -13.49 -0.55
CA SER A 146 12.80 -14.59 0.23
C SER A 146 11.58 -14.15 1.03
N THR A 147 10.73 -15.10 1.41
CA THR A 147 9.57 -14.84 2.24
C THR A 147 9.97 -14.45 3.66
N ALA A 148 9.28 -13.47 4.21
CA ALA A 148 9.52 -13.07 5.60
C ALA A 148 9.15 -14.22 6.57
N PRO A 149 9.94 -14.44 7.64
CA PRO A 149 9.55 -15.40 8.67
C PRO A 149 8.17 -15.06 9.25
N PRO A 150 7.31 -16.06 9.51
CA PRO A 150 6.05 -15.83 10.20
C PRO A 150 6.26 -15.07 11.52
N ASP A 151 5.31 -14.22 11.88
CA ASP A 151 5.33 -13.39 13.10
C ASP A 151 6.46 -12.36 13.21
N SER A 152 7.25 -12.18 12.13
CA SER A 152 8.24 -11.11 12.04
C SER A 152 7.60 -9.77 11.69
N LEU A 153 8.31 -8.67 11.98
CA LEU A 153 7.86 -7.33 11.59
C LEU A 153 7.70 -7.15 10.08
N PRO A 154 8.59 -7.66 9.20
CA PRO A 154 8.34 -7.67 7.77
C PRO A 154 7.07 -8.42 7.37
N ALA A 155 6.79 -9.60 7.94
CA ALA A 155 5.54 -10.32 7.67
C ALA A 155 4.30 -9.54 8.16
N PHE A 156 4.40 -8.85 9.31
CA PHE A 156 3.35 -7.94 9.77
C PHE A 156 3.02 -6.90 8.71
N PHE A 157 4.00 -6.35 8.01
CA PHE A 157 3.79 -5.30 7.01
C PHE A 157 3.17 -5.82 5.72
N VAL A 158 3.53 -6.99 5.25
CA VAL A 158 3.20 -7.41 3.90
C VAL A 158 2.13 -8.49 3.81
N GLU A 159 1.97 -9.34 4.83
CA GLU A 159 1.01 -10.45 4.82
C GLU A 159 -0.36 -10.01 5.34
N ARG A 160 -1.10 -9.28 4.49
CA ARG A 160 -2.43 -8.75 4.78
C ARG A 160 -3.41 -9.07 3.67
N PHE A 161 -4.54 -9.66 4.02
CA PHE A 161 -5.50 -10.20 3.08
C PHE A 161 -6.88 -9.54 3.11
N ARG A 162 -7.09 -8.59 4.02
CA ARG A 162 -8.33 -7.82 4.12
C ARG A 162 -8.08 -6.33 3.96
N VAL A 163 -9.08 -5.67 3.40
CA VAL A 163 -9.13 -4.22 3.30
C VAL A 163 -10.46 -3.75 3.82
N PHE A 164 -10.42 -2.81 4.76
CA PHE A 164 -11.60 -2.13 5.28
C PHE A 164 -11.72 -0.74 4.66
N GLY A 165 -12.95 -0.29 4.48
CA GLY A 165 -13.20 1.04 3.91
C GLY A 165 -14.58 1.57 4.25
N ASP A 166 -14.70 2.89 4.22
CA ASP A 166 -15.96 3.58 4.39
C ASP A 166 -16.72 3.67 3.06
N GLY A 167 -18.04 3.67 3.15
CA GLY A 167 -18.92 3.86 2.03
C GLY A 167 -19.89 5.01 2.24
N PRO A 168 -20.78 5.26 1.28
CA PRO A 168 -21.80 6.29 1.40
C PRO A 168 -22.65 6.10 2.66
N LEU A 169 -23.08 7.22 3.26
CA LEU A 169 -23.98 7.24 4.42
C LEU A 169 -23.43 6.47 5.65
N GLY A 170 -22.11 6.42 5.81
CA GLY A 170 -21.47 5.74 6.94
C GLY A 170 -21.51 4.20 6.86
N SER A 171 -21.84 3.65 5.68
CA SER A 171 -21.76 2.20 5.46
C SER A 171 -20.31 1.74 5.52
N LYS A 172 -20.09 0.54 6.07
CA LYS A 172 -18.79 -0.08 6.26
C LYS A 172 -18.62 -1.19 5.25
N PHE A 173 -17.42 -1.33 4.71
CA PHE A 173 -17.13 -2.32 3.68
C PHE A 173 -15.88 -3.12 4.01
N VAL A 174 -15.86 -4.35 3.53
CA VAL A 174 -14.68 -5.21 3.56
C VAL A 174 -14.45 -5.84 2.19
N GLY A 175 -13.22 -5.83 1.75
CA GLY A 175 -12.71 -6.56 0.58
C GLY A 175 -11.62 -7.53 0.97
N ASN A 176 -11.33 -8.49 0.10
CA ASN A 176 -10.18 -9.36 0.28
C ASN A 176 -9.19 -9.15 -0.88
N VAL A 177 -7.91 -9.15 -0.52
CA VAL A 177 -6.79 -9.16 -1.46
C VAL A 177 -6.01 -10.44 -1.18
N GLY A 178 -6.07 -11.38 -2.12
CA GLY A 178 -5.31 -12.63 -2.02
C GLY A 178 -4.02 -12.52 -2.82
N HIS A 179 -2.92 -13.00 -2.27
CA HIS A 179 -1.61 -13.05 -2.93
C HIS A 179 -0.81 -14.23 -2.37
N ASP A 180 0.20 -14.65 -3.10
CA ASP A 180 1.22 -15.53 -2.57
C ASP A 180 2.08 -14.79 -1.55
N PRO A 181 2.77 -15.47 -0.62
CA PRO A 181 3.68 -14.81 0.31
C PRO A 181 4.63 -13.84 -0.41
N TRP A 182 4.79 -12.63 0.13
CA TRP A 182 5.69 -11.66 -0.45
C TRP A 182 7.15 -12.10 -0.30
N GLU A 183 7.87 -12.09 -1.41
CA GLU A 183 9.32 -12.25 -1.41
C GLU A 183 9.96 -10.88 -1.24
N LEU A 184 10.75 -10.71 -0.19
CA LEU A 184 11.47 -9.48 0.13
C LEU A 184 12.95 -9.67 -0.12
N GLY A 185 13.55 -8.79 -0.90
CA GLY A 185 14.97 -8.74 -1.19
C GLY A 185 15.69 -7.67 -0.37
N PRO A 186 17.01 -7.78 -0.22
CA PRO A 186 17.82 -6.72 0.36
C PRO A 186 17.72 -5.45 -0.47
N VAL A 187 17.80 -4.30 0.18
CA VAL A 187 17.72 -3.00 -0.48
C VAL A 187 18.52 -1.95 0.28
N GLU A 188 19.30 -1.18 -0.43
CA GLU A 188 19.86 0.08 0.06
C GLU A 188 18.93 1.22 -0.37
N ALA A 189 18.43 2.00 0.58
CA ALA A 189 17.48 3.05 0.27
C ALA A 189 17.69 4.31 1.08
N THR A 190 17.32 5.44 0.50
CA THR A 190 17.15 6.72 1.18
C THR A 190 15.74 7.25 0.90
N VAL A 191 15.11 7.78 1.94
CA VAL A 191 13.72 8.28 1.88
C VAL A 191 13.69 9.72 2.33
N GLU A 192 13.16 10.60 1.49
CA GLU A 192 12.81 11.99 1.84
C GLU A 192 11.27 12.05 1.88
N GLU A 193 10.70 12.31 3.05
CA GLU A 193 9.28 12.17 3.33
C GLU A 193 8.67 13.49 3.83
N ASP A 194 7.62 13.97 3.19
CA ASP A 194 6.66 14.99 3.63
C ASP A 194 5.21 14.47 3.46
N LEU A 195 5.07 13.21 3.10
CA LEU A 195 3.80 12.58 2.71
C LEU A 195 2.80 12.56 3.87
N LEU A 196 3.26 12.25 5.08
CA LEU A 196 2.37 12.15 6.23
C LEU A 196 1.81 13.53 6.58
N SER A 197 2.64 14.57 6.53
CA SER A 197 2.21 15.96 6.69
C SER A 197 1.23 16.39 5.60
N VAL A 198 1.52 16.11 4.32
CA VAL A 198 0.65 16.43 3.19
C VAL A 198 -0.72 15.76 3.30
N LEU A 199 -0.76 14.55 3.85
CA LEU A 199 -1.99 13.81 4.08
C LEU A 199 -2.69 14.13 5.41
N SER A 200 -2.11 15.02 6.22
CA SER A 200 -2.58 15.34 7.59
C SER A 200 -2.64 14.10 8.49
N LEU A 201 -1.68 13.21 8.34
CA LEU A 201 -1.47 12.02 9.15
C LEU A 201 -0.48 12.30 10.30
N PRO A 202 -0.43 11.46 11.33
CA PRO A 202 0.56 11.58 12.40
C PRO A 202 1.99 11.59 11.87
N GLU A 203 2.82 12.45 12.45
CA GLU A 203 4.25 12.52 12.14
C GLU A 203 4.99 11.25 12.57
N PRO A 204 6.07 10.87 11.86
CA PRO A 204 6.91 9.76 12.28
C PRO A 204 7.55 10.01 13.65
N ILE A 205 7.62 8.97 14.48
CA ILE A 205 8.30 9.00 15.78
C ILE A 205 9.68 8.32 15.76
N GLY A 206 10.12 7.85 14.59
CA GLY A 206 11.39 7.17 14.38
C GLY A 206 11.74 7.08 12.90
N ASP A 207 12.88 6.42 12.62
CA ASP A 207 13.38 6.23 11.26
C ASP A 207 12.45 5.33 10.44
N SER A 208 12.41 5.57 9.14
CA SER A 208 11.66 4.71 8.22
C SER A 208 12.35 3.37 8.01
N LEU A 209 11.56 2.30 7.89
CA LEU A 209 12.02 1.00 7.42
C LEU A 209 11.63 0.85 5.95
N VAL A 210 12.55 0.32 5.13
CA VAL A 210 12.29 0.09 3.71
C VAL A 210 12.43 -1.39 3.39
N HIS A 211 11.44 -1.93 2.66
CA HIS A 211 11.52 -3.26 2.09
C HIS A 211 11.29 -3.20 0.58
N TYR A 212 11.96 -4.07 -0.13
CA TYR A 212 11.84 -4.22 -1.57
C TYR A 212 11.30 -5.59 -1.93
N SER A 213 10.43 -5.64 -2.94
CA SER A 213 9.99 -6.88 -3.57
C SER A 213 10.07 -6.77 -5.09
N PRO A 214 10.54 -7.80 -5.79
CA PRO A 214 10.49 -7.83 -7.26
C PRO A 214 9.06 -7.77 -7.79
N GLY A 215 8.06 -8.24 -7.02
CA GLY A 215 6.65 -8.15 -7.37
C GLY A 215 5.79 -9.27 -6.83
N ASN A 216 4.49 -9.19 -7.13
CA ASN A 216 3.50 -10.21 -6.79
C ASN A 216 2.26 -10.10 -7.68
N GLU A 217 1.41 -11.11 -7.63
CA GLU A 217 0.09 -11.10 -8.25
C GLU A 217 -1.00 -11.02 -7.19
N LEU A 218 -1.80 -9.96 -7.25
CA LEU A 218 -2.85 -9.68 -6.29
C LEU A 218 -4.21 -10.05 -6.89
N GLY A 219 -4.94 -10.93 -6.24
CA GLY A 219 -6.33 -11.22 -6.56
C GLY A 219 -7.27 -10.38 -5.69
N VAL A 220 -7.99 -9.46 -6.29
CA VAL A 220 -8.90 -8.56 -5.57
C VAL A 220 -10.33 -9.07 -5.70
N SER A 221 -11.01 -9.25 -4.56
CA SER A 221 -12.44 -9.55 -4.54
C SER A 221 -13.27 -8.28 -4.47
N PRO A 222 -14.51 -8.27 -4.97
CA PRO A 222 -15.42 -7.14 -4.80
C PRO A 222 -15.59 -6.80 -3.31
N PHE A 223 -15.64 -5.51 -3.02
CA PHE A 223 -16.00 -5.05 -1.69
C PHE A 223 -17.47 -5.37 -1.40
N ARG A 224 -17.74 -5.84 -0.20
CA ARG A 224 -19.07 -6.13 0.30
C ARG A 224 -19.39 -5.32 1.56
N PRO A 225 -20.65 -4.97 1.81
CA PRO A 225 -21.03 -4.35 3.06
C PRO A 225 -20.62 -5.23 4.25
N LEU A 226 -20.09 -4.60 5.28
CA LEU A 226 -19.83 -5.21 6.57
C LEU A 226 -21.07 -4.95 7.44
N TRP A 227 -21.86 -5.99 7.66
CA TRP A 227 -23.00 -5.93 8.55
C TRP A 227 -22.47 -6.17 9.97
N LEU A 228 -22.73 -5.23 10.84
CA LEU A 228 -22.52 -5.39 12.28
C LEU A 228 -23.85 -5.84 12.85
N ASP A 229 -23.86 -6.99 13.46
CA ASP A 229 -24.99 -7.47 14.26
C ASP A 229 -25.11 -6.69 15.57
#